data_490083ce254340a29c2a7486ffd400e7
#
_entry.id   490083ce254340a29c2a7486ffd400e7
#
_cell.length_a   1.000
_cell.length_b   1.000
_cell.length_c   1.000
_cell.angle_alpha   90.00
_cell.angle_beta   90.00
_cell.angle_gamma   90.00
#
_symmetry.space_group_name_H-M   'P 1'
#
loop_
_entity.id
_entity.type
_entity.pdbx_description
1 polymer ?
#
loop_
_entity_poly.entity_id
_entity_poly.type
_entity_poly.pdbx_seq_one_letter_code
_entity_poly.pdbx_strand_id
1 'polypeptide(L)'
;MADGQWQKKQEYILIEILVHWRREEGEVDEFGVELRYHLSQTIYAIPTGGWAKFRAYKQQGDLPRIAYVPPFSGLEPLEKRLDDAPIRQQAGKGQPGSVLRNLLLQVCPMPPRGKDGRIEKNYTSPKDWNELADVVERWFSVKISSPQYEMGKDVYITVEYRQNGKSYDIIAGGSGFHQTLTLLAFLYGYQPTTILLDEPDAHLHVNLQREILDYFKLKSVERNIQFLIATHAEEFAKGVDASQIISLLKQSPTRIQSTPSVLRAMADVSNEEIMQLMASPFILYVEGESDERILRAWAASCNALSEIDKVCFKTMGGGGKKNMQDRANQHFAALQQIIPNVKRLMLFDYDGSDEAFHPPSDNPALVEWKRKNIENYLLVPDAWKRAACRPLGDLFVQDALQSITIFFEGQNLTLPLGKTWRNVDANIFEIVDGKRILFENNNSLFHTLRQGDPSIELIRENVAAAMDREEIHADVHEFFIKLTTLITDKIE
;
A
#
# COMPACT_ATOMS: atom_id res chain seq x y z
N MET A 1 35.22 47.85 -13.34
CA MET A 1 34.51 47.97 -12.05
C MET A 1 33.07 47.60 -12.35
N ALA A 2 32.70 46.39 -12.10
CA ALA A 2 31.36 45.87 -12.36
C ALA A 2 30.55 45.89 -11.10
N ASP A 3 29.42 46.58 -11.11
CA ASP A 3 28.45 46.67 -10.07
C ASP A 3 27.95 45.27 -9.66
N GLY A 4 28.45 44.72 -8.59
CA GLY A 4 27.97 43.48 -8.02
C GLY A 4 26.64 43.70 -7.29
N GLN A 5 25.55 43.72 -8.05
CA GLN A 5 24.23 43.52 -7.48
C GLN A 5 24.11 42.05 -7.08
N TRP A 6 24.26 41.81 -5.77
CA TRP A 6 23.83 40.53 -5.17
C TRP A 6 22.32 40.43 -5.33
N GLN A 7 21.85 39.69 -6.33
CA GLN A 7 20.46 39.29 -6.36
C GLN A 7 20.16 38.50 -5.10
N LYS A 8 19.32 39.05 -4.21
CA LYS A 8 18.71 38.29 -3.12
C LYS A 8 18.10 37.02 -3.74
N LYS A 9 18.75 35.88 -3.51
CA LYS A 9 18.11 34.58 -3.88
C LYS A 9 16.79 34.54 -3.13
N GLN A 10 15.72 34.39 -3.88
CA GLN A 10 14.36 34.26 -3.35
C GLN A 10 14.31 33.00 -2.47
N GLU A 11 14.08 33.17 -1.17
CA GLU A 11 13.83 32.08 -0.25
C GLU A 11 12.42 31.57 -0.53
N TYR A 12 12.27 30.27 -0.82
CA TYR A 12 10.97 29.65 -1.01
C TYR A 12 10.53 28.92 0.26
N ILE A 13 9.33 29.21 0.74
CA ILE A 13 8.67 28.42 1.76
C ILE A 13 8.25 27.11 1.11
N LEU A 14 8.78 25.98 1.60
CA LEU A 14 8.43 24.65 1.12
C LEU A 14 7.20 24.11 1.82
N ILE A 15 7.18 24.24 3.14
CA ILE A 15 6.11 23.75 4.00
C ILE A 15 5.95 24.75 5.14
N GLU A 16 4.70 25.09 5.44
CA GLU A 16 4.33 25.83 6.64
C GLU A 16 3.47 24.93 7.52
N ILE A 17 3.89 24.79 8.78
CA ILE A 17 3.16 24.02 9.78
C ILE A 17 2.66 25.00 10.83
N LEU A 18 1.35 25.17 10.93
CA LEU A 18 0.70 25.99 11.95
C LEU A 18 0.02 25.07 12.97
N VAL A 19 0.31 25.29 14.23
CA VAL A 19 -0.29 24.54 15.35
C VAL A 19 -1.09 25.53 16.18
N HIS A 20 -2.37 25.27 16.32
CA HIS A 20 -3.27 26.00 17.20
C HIS A 20 -3.57 25.12 18.41
N TRP A 21 -3.47 25.68 19.60
CA TRP A 21 -3.86 24.97 20.82
C TRP A 21 -4.66 25.89 21.73
N ARG A 22 -5.53 25.30 22.54
CA ARG A 22 -6.36 26.03 23.49
C ARG A 22 -5.74 25.92 24.87
N ARG A 23 -5.57 27.05 25.52
CA ARG A 23 -5.17 27.13 26.95
C ARG A 23 -6.35 26.74 27.83
N GLU A 24 -6.06 26.44 29.11
CA GLU A 24 -7.08 26.13 30.12
C GLU A 24 -8.09 27.30 30.28
N GLU A 25 -7.66 28.54 30.11
CA GLU A 25 -8.51 29.73 30.17
C GLU A 25 -9.37 29.98 28.91
N GLY A 26 -9.28 29.11 27.91
CA GLY A 26 -10.10 29.16 26.69
C GLY A 26 -9.51 30.00 25.55
N GLU A 27 -8.41 30.68 25.75
CA GLU A 27 -7.66 31.40 24.71
C GLU A 27 -6.99 30.42 23.74
N VAL A 28 -7.01 30.74 22.44
CA VAL A 28 -6.35 29.98 21.40
C VAL A 28 -5.01 30.63 21.07
N ASP A 29 -3.94 29.90 21.32
CA ASP A 29 -2.59 30.29 20.89
C ASP A 29 -2.24 29.65 19.57
N GLU A 30 -1.34 30.29 18.84
CA GLU A 30 -0.83 29.82 17.57
C GLU A 30 0.69 29.87 17.54
N PHE A 31 1.28 28.83 17.07
CA PHE A 31 2.71 28.77 16.79
C PHE A 31 2.93 27.98 15.49
N GLY A 32 3.83 28.48 14.65
CA GLY A 32 4.15 27.81 13.41
C GLY A 32 5.63 27.66 13.17
N VAL A 33 5.95 26.79 12.24
CA VAL A 33 7.30 26.58 11.72
C VAL A 33 7.23 26.57 10.19
N GLU A 34 8.05 27.41 9.57
CA GLU A 34 8.26 27.43 8.14
C GLU A 34 9.52 26.65 7.79
N LEU A 35 9.40 25.66 6.91
CA LEU A 35 10.52 24.99 6.29
C LEU A 35 10.88 25.74 5.01
N ARG A 36 12.02 26.39 5.00
CA ARG A 36 12.50 27.20 3.86
C ARG A 36 13.70 26.57 3.21
N TYR A 37 13.70 26.59 1.89
CA TYR A 37 14.84 26.16 1.09
C TYR A 37 15.84 27.31 0.92
N HIS A 38 17.08 27.06 1.33
CA HIS A 38 18.17 28.02 1.21
C HIS A 38 19.40 27.34 0.65
N LEU A 39 19.84 27.68 -0.55
CA LEU A 39 20.95 27.03 -1.24
C LEU A 39 20.80 25.51 -1.45
N SER A 40 21.38 25.03 -2.50
CA SER A 40 21.18 23.73 -3.17
C SER A 40 21.15 22.45 -2.32
N GLN A 41 20.91 22.44 -1.03
CA GLN A 41 20.76 21.22 -0.22
C GLN A 41 20.38 21.46 1.26
N THR A 42 20.06 22.68 1.66
CA THR A 42 19.80 22.98 3.08
C THR A 42 18.39 23.49 3.28
N ILE A 43 17.63 22.83 4.15
CA ILE A 43 16.31 23.25 4.61
C ILE A 43 16.46 23.82 6.02
N TYR A 44 15.94 25.03 6.24
CA TYR A 44 15.88 25.66 7.56
C TYR A 44 14.47 25.58 8.11
N ALA A 45 14.37 25.30 9.41
CA ALA A 45 13.15 25.45 10.18
C ALA A 45 13.17 26.81 10.87
N ILE A 46 12.24 27.69 10.52
CA ILE A 46 12.14 29.03 11.08
C ILE A 46 10.80 29.17 11.81
N PRO A 47 10.79 29.55 13.10
CA PRO A 47 9.54 29.76 13.83
C PRO A 47 8.74 30.92 13.25
N THR A 48 7.45 30.72 13.01
CA THR A 48 6.52 31.79 12.61
C THR A 48 6.41 32.82 13.73
N GLY A 49 6.58 34.10 13.40
CA GLY A 49 6.67 35.18 14.42
C GLY A 49 8.02 35.29 15.09
N GLY A 50 9.02 34.50 14.65
CA GLY A 50 10.43 34.63 15.05
C GLY A 50 10.82 33.92 16.34
N TRP A 51 12.13 33.87 16.57
CA TRP A 51 12.74 33.21 17.73
C TRP A 51 12.38 33.81 19.08
N ALA A 52 11.99 35.08 19.12
CA ALA A 52 11.58 35.75 20.37
C ALA A 52 10.25 35.18 20.89
N LYS A 53 9.24 35.01 20.00
CA LYS A 53 7.95 34.38 20.31
C LYS A 53 8.14 32.93 20.77
N PHE A 54 8.96 32.16 20.05
CA PHE A 54 9.31 30.79 20.43
C PHE A 54 9.92 30.70 21.83
N ARG A 55 10.90 31.61 22.16
CA ARG A 55 11.53 31.60 23.47
C ARG A 55 10.57 31.95 24.59
N ALA A 56 9.66 32.91 24.36
CA ALA A 56 8.63 33.27 25.32
C ALA A 56 7.73 32.07 25.67
N TYR A 57 7.17 31.40 24.68
CA TYR A 57 6.36 30.20 24.89
C TYR A 57 7.13 29.06 25.59
N LYS A 58 8.40 28.87 25.21
CA LYS A 58 9.25 27.84 25.85
C LYS A 58 9.51 28.16 27.33
N GLN A 59 9.71 29.43 27.70
CA GLN A 59 9.91 29.84 29.08
C GLN A 59 8.64 29.71 29.92
N GLN A 60 7.49 29.97 29.33
CA GLN A 60 6.20 29.85 29.99
C GLN A 60 5.74 28.38 30.11
N GLY A 61 6.40 27.44 29.41
CA GLY A 61 5.98 26.03 29.37
C GLY A 61 4.77 25.78 28.50
N ASP A 62 4.35 26.73 27.70
CA ASP A 62 3.09 26.71 26.92
C ASP A 62 3.18 26.03 25.57
N LEU A 63 4.37 25.59 25.17
CA LEU A 63 4.52 24.87 23.91
C LEU A 63 3.98 23.44 24.02
N PRO A 64 3.17 22.98 23.05
CA PRO A 64 2.73 21.60 23.02
C PRO A 64 3.94 20.66 22.92
N ARG A 65 3.90 19.57 23.68
CA ARG A 65 4.90 18.51 23.62
C ARG A 65 4.44 17.47 22.60
N ILE A 66 5.10 17.45 21.45
CA ILE A 66 4.78 16.55 20.35
C ILE A 66 5.78 15.39 20.38
N ALA A 67 5.27 14.16 20.46
CA ALA A 67 6.05 12.95 20.25
C ALA A 67 5.76 12.40 18.84
N TYR A 68 6.80 12.01 18.12
CA TYR A 68 6.68 11.27 16.86
C TYR A 68 7.22 9.85 17.06
N VAL A 69 6.41 8.87 16.75
CA VAL A 69 6.78 7.46 16.80
C VAL A 69 6.64 6.90 15.38
N PRO A 70 7.76 6.75 14.66
CA PRO A 70 7.79 6.15 13.33
C PRO A 70 7.50 4.65 13.39
N PRO A 71 7.35 3.98 12.23
CA PRO A 71 7.32 2.53 12.16
C PRO A 71 8.52 1.91 12.86
N PHE A 72 8.29 0.79 13.53
CA PHE A 72 9.35 0.18 14.34
C PHE A 72 10.54 -0.27 13.48
N SER A 73 11.74 0.25 13.79
CA SER A 73 12.99 -0.02 13.07
C SER A 73 14.00 -0.88 13.85
N GLY A 74 13.59 -1.44 15.00
CA GLY A 74 14.45 -2.23 15.88
C GLY A 74 14.84 -1.50 17.17
N LEU A 75 15.41 -2.25 18.12
CA LEU A 75 15.97 -1.73 19.38
C LEU A 75 17.48 -1.73 19.33
N GLU A 76 18.09 -0.74 19.96
CA GLU A 76 19.53 -0.78 20.27
C GLU A 76 19.78 -1.86 21.32
N PRO A 77 20.78 -2.76 21.10
CA PRO A 77 21.10 -3.82 22.06
C PRO A 77 21.53 -3.27 23.43
N LEU A 78 22.29 -2.19 23.41
CA LEU A 78 22.86 -1.55 24.58
C LEU A 78 22.59 -0.05 24.55
N GLU A 79 21.95 0.46 25.57
CA GLU A 79 21.55 1.87 25.64
C GLU A 79 22.17 2.54 26.87
N LYS A 80 23.02 3.57 26.62
CA LYS A 80 23.59 4.38 27.68
C LYS A 80 22.55 5.31 28.26
N ARG A 81 22.71 5.69 29.52
CA ARG A 81 21.88 6.73 30.08
C ARG A 81 22.15 8.07 29.39
N LEU A 82 21.08 8.72 28.98
CA LEU A 82 21.07 10.02 28.33
C LEU A 82 20.30 11.03 29.20
N ASP A 83 20.64 12.31 29.05
CA ASP A 83 19.83 13.40 29.55
C ASP A 83 18.67 13.71 28.61
N ASP A 84 17.73 14.56 29.05
CA ASP A 84 16.50 14.87 28.31
C ASP A 84 16.74 15.39 26.88
N ALA A 85 17.76 16.27 26.71
CA ALA A 85 18.00 16.87 25.40
C ALA A 85 18.45 15.87 24.32
N PRO A 86 19.41 14.96 24.58
CA PRO A 86 19.72 13.85 23.68
C PRO A 86 18.55 12.91 23.42
N ILE A 87 17.73 12.60 24.44
CA ILE A 87 16.54 11.75 24.27
C ILE A 87 15.58 12.38 23.26
N ARG A 88 15.26 13.68 23.45
CA ARG A 88 14.41 14.45 22.52
C ARG A 88 14.99 14.51 21.11
N GLN A 89 16.31 14.66 21.00
CA GLN A 89 16.97 14.72 19.71
C GLN A 89 16.86 13.37 18.96
N GLN A 90 17.10 12.25 19.61
CA GLN A 90 17.00 10.93 19.00
C GLN A 90 15.54 10.58 18.63
N ALA A 91 14.61 10.87 19.54
CA ALA A 91 13.19 10.72 19.28
C ALA A 91 12.75 11.55 18.06
N GLY A 92 13.18 12.83 17.98
CA GLY A 92 12.88 13.71 16.85
C GLY A 92 13.55 13.30 15.53
N LYS A 93 14.61 12.48 15.56
CA LYS A 93 15.24 11.88 14.37
C LYS A 93 14.54 10.62 13.89
N GLY A 94 13.47 10.19 14.55
CA GLY A 94 12.78 8.94 14.21
C GLY A 94 13.55 7.68 14.63
N GLN A 95 14.32 7.75 15.70
CA GLN A 95 15.10 6.64 16.27
C GLN A 95 14.59 6.24 17.68
N PRO A 96 13.31 5.85 17.82
CA PRO A 96 12.72 5.57 19.12
C PRO A 96 13.39 4.39 19.83
N GLY A 97 13.85 3.39 19.07
CA GLY A 97 14.51 2.21 19.62
C GLY A 97 15.87 2.48 20.27
N SER A 98 16.50 3.66 20.03
CA SER A 98 17.76 4.06 20.65
C SER A 98 17.59 4.77 21.99
N VAL A 99 16.35 5.07 22.40
CA VAL A 99 16.03 5.79 23.65
C VAL A 99 14.95 5.09 24.48
N LEU A 100 14.56 3.88 24.12
CA LEU A 100 13.49 3.16 24.78
C LEU A 100 13.77 2.89 26.26
N ARG A 101 14.97 2.42 26.58
CA ARG A 101 15.35 2.13 27.98
C ARG A 101 15.45 3.41 28.82
N ASN A 102 15.89 4.52 28.23
CA ASN A 102 15.90 5.83 28.86
C ASN A 102 14.47 6.31 29.17
N LEU A 103 13.54 6.17 28.22
CA LEU A 103 12.14 6.52 28.44
C LEU A 103 11.51 5.67 29.56
N LEU A 104 11.76 4.35 29.55
CA LEU A 104 11.30 3.47 30.61
C LEU A 104 11.91 3.84 31.98
N LEU A 105 13.19 4.25 32.02
CA LEU A 105 13.84 4.73 33.24
C LEU A 105 13.25 6.06 33.72
N GLN A 106 12.74 6.91 32.83
CA GLN A 106 12.00 8.12 33.21
C GLN A 106 10.63 7.77 33.82
N VAL A 107 9.94 6.75 33.30
CA VAL A 107 8.67 6.26 33.86
C VAL A 107 8.87 5.63 35.24
N CYS A 108 9.96 4.87 35.42
CA CYS A 108 10.31 4.21 36.67
C CYS A 108 11.74 4.58 37.09
N PRO A 109 11.97 5.76 37.68
CA PRO A 109 13.27 6.11 38.20
C PRO A 109 13.74 5.13 39.28
N MET A 110 15.04 4.96 39.38
CA MET A 110 15.62 4.10 40.42
C MET A 110 15.12 4.49 41.80
N PRO A 111 14.69 3.52 42.60
CA PRO A 111 14.23 3.79 43.95
C PRO A 111 15.34 4.41 44.79
N PRO A 112 15.04 5.39 45.64
CA PRO A 112 16.01 5.98 46.56
C PRO A 112 16.57 4.92 47.50
N ARG A 113 17.88 4.94 47.71
CA ARG A 113 18.56 4.03 48.63
C ARG A 113 18.94 4.77 49.91
N GLY A 114 18.69 4.15 51.04
CA GLY A 114 19.15 4.65 52.32
C GLY A 114 20.68 4.60 52.46
N LYS A 115 21.20 5.13 53.58
CA LYS A 115 22.65 5.13 53.88
C LYS A 115 23.23 3.70 53.98
N ASP A 116 22.41 2.70 54.20
CA ASP A 116 22.78 1.29 54.23
C ASP A 116 22.75 0.61 52.84
N GLY A 117 22.52 1.35 51.76
CA GLY A 117 22.44 0.88 50.39
C GLY A 117 21.15 0.11 50.04
N ARG A 118 20.24 -0.03 51.01
CA ARG A 118 18.94 -0.71 50.81
C ARG A 118 17.91 0.28 50.26
N ILE A 119 16.95 -0.25 49.49
CA ILE A 119 15.79 0.53 49.05
C ILE A 119 15.02 0.99 50.27
N GLU A 120 14.62 2.28 50.27
CA GLU A 120 13.81 2.85 51.35
C GLU A 120 12.53 2.03 51.59
N LYS A 121 12.24 1.71 52.86
CA LYS A 121 11.12 0.82 53.24
C LYS A 121 9.75 1.29 52.74
N ASN A 122 9.59 2.57 52.46
CA ASN A 122 8.32 3.19 52.02
C ASN A 122 8.27 3.48 50.51
N TYR A 123 9.20 2.92 49.74
CA TYR A 123 9.18 3.12 48.31
C TYR A 123 7.98 2.39 47.68
N THR A 124 7.19 3.13 46.92
CA THR A 124 6.11 2.63 46.08
C THR A 124 6.45 2.92 44.64
N SER A 125 6.32 1.95 43.75
CA SER A 125 6.51 2.14 42.31
C SER A 125 5.62 3.26 41.78
N PRO A 126 6.09 4.07 40.86
CA PRO A 126 5.27 5.11 40.22
C PRO A 126 3.99 4.53 39.62
N LYS A 127 2.89 5.28 39.75
CA LYS A 127 1.59 4.86 39.18
C LYS A 127 1.69 4.55 37.70
N ASP A 128 2.36 5.40 36.94
CA ASP A 128 2.53 5.28 35.49
C ASP A 128 3.30 4.00 35.11
N TRP A 129 4.32 3.62 35.92
CA TRP A 129 5.04 2.36 35.71
C TRP A 129 4.15 1.15 35.97
N ASN A 130 3.40 1.16 37.06
CA ASN A 130 2.51 0.05 37.38
C ASN A 130 1.46 -0.14 36.27
N GLU A 131 0.88 0.94 35.80
CA GLU A 131 -0.09 0.91 34.69
C GLU A 131 0.54 0.37 33.39
N LEU A 132 1.74 0.81 33.03
CA LEU A 132 2.49 0.29 31.89
C LEU A 132 2.75 -1.22 32.05
N ALA A 133 3.23 -1.64 33.22
CA ALA A 133 3.56 -3.03 33.50
C ALA A 133 2.31 -3.93 33.44
N ASP A 134 1.16 -3.47 33.97
CA ASP A 134 -0.12 -4.19 33.94
C ASP A 134 -0.62 -4.35 32.49
N VAL A 135 -0.46 -3.33 31.64
CA VAL A 135 -0.82 -3.39 30.23
C VAL A 135 0.08 -4.39 29.48
N VAL A 136 1.38 -4.36 29.73
CA VAL A 136 2.34 -5.31 29.12
C VAL A 136 2.01 -6.76 29.56
N GLU A 137 1.70 -6.99 30.85
CA GLU A 137 1.32 -8.31 31.33
C GLU A 137 0.02 -8.79 30.68
N ARG A 138 -0.98 -7.93 30.55
CA ARG A 138 -2.27 -8.26 29.94
C ARG A 138 -2.13 -8.63 28.46
N TRP A 139 -1.33 -7.88 27.69
CA TRP A 139 -1.25 -8.07 26.25
C TRP A 139 -0.27 -9.15 25.82
N PHE A 140 0.80 -9.37 26.57
CA PHE A 140 1.87 -10.30 26.18
C PHE A 140 2.07 -11.46 27.14
N SER A 141 1.34 -11.50 28.26
CA SER A 141 1.50 -12.53 29.32
C SER A 141 2.94 -12.61 29.85
N VAL A 142 3.62 -11.47 29.92
CA VAL A 142 4.98 -11.33 30.46
C VAL A 142 5.02 -10.25 31.54
N LYS A 143 5.87 -10.43 32.54
CA LYS A 143 6.08 -9.43 33.59
C LYS A 143 7.36 -8.63 33.31
N ILE A 144 7.20 -7.35 33.00
CA ILE A 144 8.34 -6.45 32.83
C ILE A 144 8.89 -6.05 34.19
N SER A 145 10.22 -6.06 34.32
CA SER A 145 10.93 -5.63 35.53
C SER A 145 11.28 -4.15 35.45
N SER A 146 11.34 -3.45 36.57
CA SER A 146 11.78 -2.06 36.64
C SER A 146 13.16 -1.91 36.01
N PRO A 147 13.41 -0.83 35.23
CA PRO A 147 14.73 -0.54 34.67
C PRO A 147 15.79 -0.52 35.75
N GLN A 148 16.98 -1.01 35.45
CA GLN A 148 18.11 -1.02 36.38
C GLN A 148 19.23 -0.15 35.80
N TYR A 149 19.72 0.80 36.62
CA TYR A 149 20.88 1.63 36.33
C TYR A 149 21.41 2.25 37.61
N GLU A 150 22.66 2.00 37.93
CA GLU A 150 23.34 2.63 39.10
C GLU A 150 24.47 3.55 38.59
N MET A 151 24.33 4.85 38.84
CA MET A 151 25.32 5.85 38.43
C MET A 151 26.69 5.54 39.04
N GLY A 152 27.72 5.53 38.22
CA GLY A 152 29.09 5.20 38.62
C GLY A 152 29.45 3.72 38.65
N LYS A 153 28.47 2.83 38.43
CA LYS A 153 28.70 1.40 38.31
C LYS A 153 28.29 0.85 36.95
N ASP A 154 27.10 1.26 36.48
CA ASP A 154 26.56 0.73 35.24
C ASP A 154 26.88 1.65 34.07
N VAL A 155 27.24 1.04 32.92
CA VAL A 155 27.45 1.76 31.66
C VAL A 155 26.15 1.84 30.86
N TYR A 156 25.30 0.80 30.99
CA TYR A 156 24.08 0.65 30.21
C TYR A 156 22.88 0.45 31.11
N ILE A 157 21.71 0.89 30.61
CA ILE A 157 20.42 0.65 31.27
C ILE A 157 19.97 -0.77 30.91
N THR A 158 19.62 -1.57 31.92
CA THR A 158 19.11 -2.93 31.76
C THR A 158 17.61 -2.94 32.03
N VAL A 159 16.85 -3.55 31.14
CA VAL A 159 15.42 -3.78 31.30
C VAL A 159 15.12 -5.22 30.91
N GLU A 160 14.48 -5.95 31.81
CA GLU A 160 14.18 -7.37 31.64
C GLU A 160 12.68 -7.63 31.71
N TYR A 161 12.26 -8.72 31.10
CA TYR A 161 10.93 -9.29 31.31
C TYR A 161 11.02 -10.76 31.67
N ARG A 162 10.02 -11.27 32.43
CA ARG A 162 9.91 -12.65 32.83
C ARG A 162 8.81 -13.36 32.04
N GLN A 163 9.17 -14.52 31.50
CA GLN A 163 8.25 -15.40 30.80
C GLN A 163 8.58 -16.87 31.19
N ASN A 164 7.58 -17.64 31.57
CA ASN A 164 7.75 -19.06 31.96
C ASN A 164 8.85 -19.28 33.01
N GLY A 165 8.95 -18.39 33.99
CA GLY A 165 9.91 -18.48 35.09
C GLY A 165 11.35 -18.07 34.73
N LYS A 166 11.62 -17.66 33.50
CA LYS A 166 12.95 -17.19 33.05
C LYS A 166 12.92 -15.69 32.80
N SER A 167 14.04 -15.02 33.10
CA SER A 167 14.25 -13.60 32.75
C SER A 167 14.99 -13.48 31.44
N TYR A 168 14.56 -12.50 30.62
CA TYR A 168 15.13 -12.14 29.35
C TYR A 168 15.28 -10.62 29.26
N ASP A 169 16.34 -10.13 28.63
CA ASP A 169 16.44 -8.73 28.26
C ASP A 169 15.35 -8.39 27.23
N ILE A 170 14.83 -7.15 27.25
CA ILE A 170 13.76 -6.71 26.34
C ILE A 170 14.13 -6.90 24.87
N ILE A 171 15.42 -6.90 24.48
CA ILE A 171 15.88 -7.15 23.12
C ILE A 171 15.47 -8.52 22.58
N ALA A 172 15.26 -9.51 23.48
CA ALA A 172 14.85 -10.86 23.11
C ALA A 172 13.33 -10.96 22.75
N GLY A 173 12.58 -9.87 22.91
CA GLY A 173 11.17 -9.82 22.56
C GLY A 173 10.91 -9.80 21.06
N GLY A 174 9.71 -10.17 20.64
CA GLY A 174 9.29 -10.05 19.25
C GLY A 174 8.99 -8.60 18.84
N SER A 175 8.93 -8.34 17.53
CA SER A 175 8.69 -7.00 16.98
C SER A 175 7.42 -6.32 17.50
N GLY A 176 6.31 -7.07 17.62
CA GLY A 176 5.06 -6.53 18.18
C GLY A 176 5.18 -6.14 19.67
N PHE A 177 5.96 -6.89 20.47
CA PHE A 177 6.27 -6.51 21.84
C PHE A 177 7.09 -5.21 21.89
N HIS A 178 8.12 -5.11 21.06
CA HIS A 178 8.97 -3.91 20.98
C HIS A 178 8.18 -2.68 20.52
N GLN A 179 7.35 -2.81 19.48
CA GLN A 179 6.48 -1.75 18.98
C GLN A 179 5.58 -1.22 20.09
N THR A 180 4.88 -2.13 20.76
CA THR A 180 3.96 -1.78 21.85
C THR A 180 4.69 -1.15 23.03
N LEU A 181 5.82 -1.72 23.46
CA LEU A 181 6.61 -1.16 24.55
C LEU A 181 7.13 0.24 24.22
N THR A 182 7.51 0.48 22.96
CA THR A 182 7.91 1.81 22.48
C THR A 182 6.75 2.80 22.57
N LEU A 183 5.55 2.43 22.10
CA LEU A 183 4.36 3.27 22.21
C LEU A 183 4.04 3.65 23.66
N LEU A 184 4.07 2.67 24.56
CA LEU A 184 3.83 2.90 25.99
C LEU A 184 4.93 3.76 26.64
N ALA A 185 6.19 3.54 26.29
CA ALA A 185 7.30 4.34 26.80
C ALA A 185 7.20 5.82 26.38
N PHE A 186 6.79 6.08 25.14
CA PHE A 186 6.54 7.46 24.70
C PHE A 186 5.33 8.08 25.40
N LEU A 187 4.26 7.32 25.56
CA LEU A 187 3.05 7.81 26.24
C LEU A 187 3.33 8.21 27.67
N TYR A 188 4.07 7.41 28.41
CA TYR A 188 4.30 7.63 29.84
C TYR A 188 5.60 8.38 30.15
N GLY A 189 6.70 8.10 29.43
CA GLY A 189 8.01 8.70 29.69
C GLY A 189 8.17 10.07 29.07
N TYR A 190 7.66 10.28 27.86
CA TYR A 190 7.77 11.57 27.18
C TYR A 190 6.69 12.56 27.61
N GLN A 191 5.57 12.07 28.15
CA GLN A 191 4.38 12.83 28.58
C GLN A 191 3.93 13.87 27.53
N PRO A 192 3.58 13.43 26.32
CA PRO A 192 3.22 14.32 25.22
C PRO A 192 1.82 14.91 25.41
N THR A 193 1.57 16.08 24.79
CA THR A 193 0.23 16.61 24.57
C THR A 193 -0.37 16.11 23.26
N THR A 194 0.51 15.77 22.30
CA THR A 194 0.14 15.20 21.00
C THR A 194 1.11 14.10 20.62
N ILE A 195 0.59 12.98 20.16
CA ILE A 195 1.38 11.85 19.63
C ILE A 195 1.07 11.68 18.16
N LEU A 196 2.11 11.71 17.33
CA LEU A 196 2.08 11.36 15.92
C LEU A 196 2.54 9.91 15.78
N LEU A 197 1.68 9.02 15.34
CA LEU A 197 1.97 7.60 15.16
C LEU A 197 1.97 7.28 13.68
N ASP A 198 3.02 6.64 13.21
CA ASP A 198 3.15 6.19 11.84
C ASP A 198 3.20 4.66 11.83
N GLU A 199 2.19 4.04 11.22
CA GLU A 199 2.00 2.59 11.15
C GLU A 199 2.12 1.88 12.52
N PRO A 200 1.38 2.32 13.57
CA PRO A 200 1.51 1.73 14.90
C PRO A 200 0.99 0.28 14.98
N ASP A 201 0.28 -0.16 13.97
CA ASP A 201 -0.29 -1.50 13.78
C ASP A 201 0.70 -2.51 13.18
N ALA A 202 1.83 -2.03 12.61
CA ALA A 202 2.84 -2.89 12.02
C ALA A 202 3.28 -4.00 13.00
N HIS A 203 3.33 -5.24 12.54
CA HIS A 203 3.70 -6.42 13.32
C HIS A 203 2.74 -6.81 14.47
N LEU A 204 1.56 -6.20 14.58
CA LEU A 204 0.59 -6.49 15.60
C LEU A 204 -0.53 -7.41 15.07
N HIS A 205 -0.90 -8.40 15.88
CA HIS A 205 -2.07 -9.22 15.59
C HIS A 205 -3.36 -8.38 15.68
N VAL A 206 -4.35 -8.66 14.82
CA VAL A 206 -5.61 -7.92 14.69
C VAL A 206 -6.30 -7.64 16.05
N ASN A 207 -6.35 -8.61 16.96
CA ASN A 207 -6.96 -8.41 18.27
C ASN A 207 -6.20 -7.36 19.11
N LEU A 208 -4.86 -7.37 19.03
CA LEU A 208 -4.03 -6.42 19.74
C LEU A 208 -4.15 -5.00 19.14
N GLN A 209 -4.35 -4.87 17.83
CA GLN A 209 -4.62 -3.59 17.19
C GLN A 209 -5.88 -2.93 17.78
N ARG A 210 -6.96 -3.70 17.98
CA ARG A 210 -8.20 -3.20 18.62
C ARG A 210 -7.97 -2.76 20.05
N GLU A 211 -7.30 -3.58 20.85
CA GLU A 211 -7.04 -3.27 22.26
C GLU A 211 -6.15 -2.02 22.41
N ILE A 212 -5.15 -1.85 21.56
CA ILE A 212 -4.30 -0.65 21.53
C ILE A 212 -5.11 0.59 21.15
N LEU A 213 -5.97 0.50 20.12
CA LEU A 213 -6.82 1.62 19.74
C LEU A 213 -7.76 2.03 20.88
N ASP A 214 -8.40 1.07 21.53
CA ASP A 214 -9.29 1.35 22.67
C ASP A 214 -8.52 1.95 23.85
N TYR A 215 -7.30 1.49 24.06
CA TYR A 215 -6.41 2.06 25.06
C TYR A 215 -6.01 3.52 24.72
N PHE A 216 -5.71 3.83 23.47
CA PHE A 216 -5.44 5.21 23.04
C PHE A 216 -6.65 6.12 23.24
N LYS A 217 -7.87 5.66 22.94
CA LYS A 217 -9.09 6.42 23.19
C LYS A 217 -9.27 6.72 24.69
N LEU A 218 -9.05 5.72 25.55
CA LEU A 218 -9.11 5.91 26.98
C LEU A 218 -8.08 6.94 27.45
N LYS A 219 -6.82 6.82 27.02
CA LYS A 219 -5.73 7.74 27.40
C LYS A 219 -5.87 9.13 26.81
N SER A 220 -6.50 9.26 25.63
CA SER A 220 -6.85 10.55 25.06
C SER A 220 -7.72 11.38 25.99
N VAL A 221 -8.72 10.75 26.62
CA VAL A 221 -9.63 11.40 27.56
C VAL A 221 -8.94 11.59 28.93
N GLU A 222 -8.33 10.54 29.49
CA GLU A 222 -7.74 10.57 30.84
C GLU A 222 -6.58 11.56 30.99
N ARG A 223 -5.78 11.70 29.94
CA ARG A 223 -4.54 12.52 29.97
C ARG A 223 -4.61 13.75 29.06
N ASN A 224 -5.75 14.00 28.44
CA ASN A 224 -5.94 15.08 27.46
C ASN A 224 -4.86 15.07 26.36
N ILE A 225 -4.65 13.89 25.76
CA ILE A 225 -3.65 13.67 24.70
C ILE A 225 -4.38 13.54 23.35
N GLN A 226 -3.89 14.26 22.34
CA GLN A 226 -4.31 14.10 20.97
C GLN A 226 -3.46 13.01 20.29
N PHE A 227 -4.12 12.03 19.66
CA PHE A 227 -3.46 11.05 18.79
C PHE A 227 -3.74 11.39 17.33
N LEU A 228 -2.69 11.47 16.53
CA LEU A 228 -2.74 11.56 15.08
C LEU A 228 -2.07 10.29 14.54
N ILE A 229 -2.85 9.43 13.90
CA ILE A 229 -2.42 8.09 13.51
C ILE A 229 -2.46 7.99 12.00
N ALA A 230 -1.30 7.76 11.37
CA ALA A 230 -1.20 7.35 9.98
C ALA A 230 -1.17 5.83 9.95
N THR A 231 -2.12 5.20 9.29
CA THR A 231 -2.25 3.74 9.21
C THR A 231 -3.05 3.32 7.98
N HIS A 232 -2.79 2.12 7.52
CA HIS A 232 -3.60 1.41 6.53
C HIS A 232 -4.39 0.24 7.15
N ALA A 233 -4.36 0.06 8.48
CA ALA A 233 -5.05 -1.02 9.15
C ALA A 233 -6.56 -0.79 9.21
N GLU A 234 -7.34 -1.74 8.69
CA GLU A 234 -8.80 -1.73 8.76
C GLU A 234 -9.34 -1.60 10.20
N GLU A 235 -8.68 -2.26 11.16
CA GLU A 235 -9.15 -2.29 12.54
C GLU A 235 -9.11 -0.91 13.20
N PHE A 236 -8.12 -0.08 12.85
CA PHE A 236 -8.08 1.31 13.30
C PHE A 236 -9.21 2.12 12.67
N ALA A 237 -9.45 1.93 11.36
CA ALA A 237 -10.55 2.62 10.67
C ALA A 237 -11.94 2.16 11.16
N LYS A 238 -12.13 0.87 11.46
CA LYS A 238 -13.38 0.32 12.04
C LYS A 238 -13.68 0.85 13.44
N GLY A 239 -12.61 1.11 14.19
CA GLY A 239 -12.71 1.49 15.59
C GLY A 239 -13.06 2.96 15.83
N VAL A 240 -13.06 3.85 14.84
CA VAL A 240 -13.29 5.29 15.01
C VAL A 240 -14.47 5.78 14.16
N ASP A 241 -15.03 6.94 14.51
CA ASP A 241 -16.05 7.58 13.70
C ASP A 241 -15.50 8.06 12.36
N ALA A 242 -16.31 7.98 11.30
CA ALA A 242 -15.93 8.43 9.96
C ALA A 242 -15.41 9.88 9.95
N SER A 243 -15.98 10.75 10.77
CA SER A 243 -15.57 12.15 10.92
C SER A 243 -14.15 12.34 11.47
N GLN A 244 -13.58 11.32 12.10
CA GLN A 244 -12.21 11.32 12.62
C GLN A 244 -11.19 10.82 11.59
N ILE A 245 -11.66 10.24 10.48
CA ILE A 245 -10.80 9.71 9.42
C ILE A 245 -10.57 10.78 8.36
N ILE A 246 -9.32 11.03 8.04
CA ILE A 246 -8.89 11.94 6.98
C ILE A 246 -8.18 11.10 5.91
N SER A 247 -8.73 11.08 4.71
CA SER A 247 -8.07 10.47 3.55
C SER A 247 -7.07 11.45 2.95
N LEU A 248 -5.83 10.99 2.77
CA LEU A 248 -4.75 11.71 2.09
C LEU A 248 -4.63 11.31 0.61
N LEU A 249 -5.55 10.50 0.11
CA LEU A 249 -5.51 9.94 -1.26
C LEU A 249 -5.94 10.95 -2.34
N LYS A 250 -6.44 12.12 -1.94
CA LYS A 250 -6.78 13.22 -2.87
C LYS A 250 -5.69 14.27 -2.88
N GLN A 251 -5.69 15.15 -3.87
CA GLN A 251 -4.79 16.32 -3.93
C GLN A 251 -4.89 17.20 -2.67
N SER A 252 -6.02 17.16 -1.97
CA SER A 252 -6.21 17.79 -0.67
C SER A 252 -6.78 16.79 0.34
N PRO A 253 -6.35 16.84 1.61
CA PRO A 253 -6.91 16.01 2.68
C PRO A 253 -8.42 16.16 2.78
N THR A 254 -9.15 15.04 2.80
CA THR A 254 -10.62 15.04 2.86
C THR A 254 -11.12 14.20 4.02
N ARG A 255 -12.07 14.74 4.80
CA ARG A 255 -12.79 13.96 5.82
C ARG A 255 -13.75 12.98 5.16
N ILE A 256 -13.80 11.78 5.71
CA ILE A 256 -14.64 10.70 5.20
C ILE A 256 -16.07 10.86 5.71
N GLN A 257 -17.06 10.60 4.85
CA GLN A 257 -18.47 10.70 5.20
C GLN A 257 -19.08 9.38 5.69
N SER A 258 -18.44 8.24 5.36
CA SER A 258 -18.96 6.91 5.70
C SER A 258 -17.83 5.89 5.87
N THR A 259 -17.71 5.32 7.06
CA THR A 259 -16.74 4.27 7.39
C THR A 259 -16.90 3.01 6.53
N PRO A 260 -18.12 2.47 6.26
CA PRO A 260 -18.26 1.25 5.45
C PRO A 260 -17.68 1.36 4.03
N SER A 261 -17.79 2.53 3.42
CA SER A 261 -17.26 2.75 2.06
C SER A 261 -15.73 2.71 2.03
N VAL A 262 -15.10 3.27 3.06
CA VAL A 262 -13.63 3.27 3.19
C VAL A 262 -13.10 1.89 3.54
N LEU A 263 -13.78 1.19 4.43
CA LEU A 263 -13.39 -0.17 4.81
C LEU A 263 -13.43 -1.12 3.61
N ARG A 264 -14.45 -0.99 2.75
CA ARG A 264 -14.49 -1.74 1.49
C ARG A 264 -13.33 -1.37 0.58
N ALA A 265 -13.04 -0.07 0.46
CA ALA A 265 -11.94 0.39 -0.35
C ALA A 265 -10.59 -0.13 0.18
N MET A 266 -10.38 -0.15 1.49
CA MET A 266 -9.15 -0.67 2.11
C MET A 266 -9.06 -2.20 2.03
N ALA A 267 -10.19 -2.91 2.04
CA ALA A 267 -10.23 -4.37 1.94
C ALA A 267 -10.07 -4.87 0.50
N ASP A 268 -10.64 -4.13 -0.47
CA ASP A 268 -10.74 -4.57 -1.86
C ASP A 268 -9.64 -3.96 -2.75
N VAL A 269 -8.93 -2.92 -2.28
CA VAL A 269 -7.94 -2.17 -3.06
C VAL A 269 -6.58 -2.27 -2.39
N SER A 270 -5.59 -2.80 -3.11
CA SER A 270 -4.21 -2.84 -2.63
C SER A 270 -3.55 -1.46 -2.66
N ASN A 271 -2.52 -1.26 -1.81
CA ASN A 271 -1.73 -0.03 -1.83
C ASN A 271 -1.08 0.22 -3.20
N GLU A 272 -0.71 -0.85 -3.90
CA GLU A 272 -0.13 -0.78 -5.24
C GLU A 272 -1.14 -0.27 -6.27
N GLU A 273 -2.39 -0.76 -6.23
CA GLU A 273 -3.49 -0.25 -7.06
C GLU A 273 -3.77 1.23 -6.80
N ILE A 274 -3.78 1.64 -5.53
CA ILE A 274 -3.96 3.05 -5.15
C ILE A 274 -2.85 3.92 -5.73
N MET A 275 -1.59 3.53 -5.56
CA MET A 275 -0.45 4.29 -6.09
C MET A 275 -0.49 4.39 -7.61
N GLN A 276 -0.82 3.31 -8.30
CA GLN A 276 -0.96 3.28 -9.76
C GLN A 276 -2.11 4.17 -10.23
N LEU A 277 -3.27 4.09 -9.57
CA LEU A 277 -4.45 4.91 -9.90
C LEU A 277 -4.27 6.39 -9.53
N MET A 278 -3.42 6.73 -8.57
CA MET A 278 -3.04 8.13 -8.31
C MET A 278 -2.19 8.71 -9.43
N ALA A 279 -1.32 7.91 -10.01
CA ALA A 279 -0.50 8.32 -11.16
C ALA A 279 -1.31 8.37 -12.46
N SER A 280 -2.23 7.41 -12.65
CA SER A 280 -3.11 7.29 -13.81
C SER A 280 -4.48 6.75 -13.36
N PRO A 281 -5.51 7.60 -13.25
CA PRO A 281 -6.80 7.22 -12.66
C PRO A 281 -7.68 6.43 -13.64
N PHE A 282 -7.17 5.33 -14.17
CA PHE A 282 -7.88 4.43 -15.07
C PHE A 282 -7.73 2.97 -14.66
N ILE A 283 -8.86 2.28 -14.49
CA ILE A 283 -8.90 0.84 -14.14
C ILE A 283 -9.60 0.05 -15.24
N LEU A 284 -8.98 -1.06 -15.64
CA LEU A 284 -9.53 -2.04 -16.56
C LEU A 284 -9.84 -3.32 -15.82
N TYR A 285 -11.12 -3.66 -15.76
CA TYR A 285 -11.58 -4.93 -15.21
C TYR A 285 -11.55 -6.00 -16.31
N VAL A 286 -10.90 -7.11 -16.02
CA VAL A 286 -10.78 -8.28 -16.91
C VAL A 286 -11.28 -9.53 -16.20
N GLU A 287 -11.63 -10.58 -16.93
CA GLU A 287 -12.12 -11.81 -16.33
C GLU A 287 -11.03 -12.57 -15.57
N GLY A 288 -9.83 -12.66 -16.15
CA GLY A 288 -8.70 -13.38 -15.59
C GLY A 288 -7.34 -12.71 -15.82
N GLU A 289 -6.31 -13.21 -15.14
CA GLU A 289 -4.93 -12.73 -15.32
C GLU A 289 -4.39 -13.00 -16.74
N SER A 290 -4.91 -14.03 -17.43
CA SER A 290 -4.55 -14.35 -18.81
C SER A 290 -4.88 -13.21 -19.76
N ASP A 291 -6.00 -12.51 -19.52
CA ASP A 291 -6.49 -11.43 -20.36
C ASP A 291 -5.55 -10.24 -20.29
N GLU A 292 -5.12 -9.88 -19.08
CA GLU A 292 -4.11 -8.83 -18.88
C GLU A 292 -2.84 -9.14 -19.67
N ARG A 293 -2.32 -10.38 -19.54
CA ARG A 293 -1.07 -10.78 -20.20
C ARG A 293 -1.18 -10.73 -21.72
N ILE A 294 -2.30 -11.20 -22.26
CA ILE A 294 -2.58 -11.15 -23.71
C ILE A 294 -2.68 -9.69 -24.18
N LEU A 295 -3.42 -8.85 -23.47
CA LEU A 295 -3.59 -7.44 -23.82
C LEU A 295 -2.27 -6.68 -23.79
N ARG A 296 -1.43 -6.91 -22.76
CA ARG A 296 -0.09 -6.31 -22.69
C ARG A 296 0.80 -6.75 -23.85
N ALA A 297 0.70 -8.02 -24.25
CA ALA A 297 1.46 -8.53 -25.38
C ALA A 297 1.04 -7.90 -26.71
N TRP A 298 -0.26 -7.69 -26.95
CA TRP A 298 -0.77 -7.04 -28.16
C TRP A 298 -0.51 -5.53 -28.19
N ALA A 299 -0.35 -4.89 -27.06
CA ALA A 299 -0.19 -3.43 -26.98
C ALA A 299 0.96 -2.91 -27.84
N ALA A 300 2.06 -3.66 -27.93
CA ALA A 300 3.21 -3.32 -28.78
C ALA A 300 2.82 -3.25 -30.27
N SER A 301 2.17 -4.32 -30.76
CA SER A 301 1.74 -4.42 -32.16
C SER A 301 0.57 -3.48 -32.50
N CYS A 302 -0.19 -3.06 -31.49
CA CYS A 302 -1.30 -2.09 -31.64
C CYS A 302 -0.88 -0.63 -31.42
N ASN A 303 0.40 -0.34 -31.18
CA ASN A 303 0.93 1.00 -30.84
C ASN A 303 0.27 1.64 -29.61
N ALA A 304 -0.01 0.84 -28.59
CA ALA A 304 -0.70 1.24 -27.36
C ALA A 304 0.11 0.95 -26.09
N LEU A 305 1.45 0.83 -26.20
CA LEU A 305 2.30 0.52 -25.04
C LEU A 305 2.24 1.61 -23.96
N SER A 306 2.29 2.88 -24.36
CA SER A 306 2.27 4.00 -23.41
C SER A 306 0.93 4.13 -22.67
N GLU A 307 -0.14 3.65 -23.29
CA GLU A 307 -1.50 3.67 -22.74
C GLU A 307 -1.71 2.49 -21.81
N ILE A 308 -1.31 1.27 -22.21
CA ILE A 308 -1.50 0.06 -21.40
C ILE A 308 -0.68 0.10 -20.10
N ASP A 309 0.48 0.77 -20.11
CA ASP A 309 1.31 0.93 -18.90
C ASP A 309 0.66 1.87 -17.87
N LYS A 310 -0.29 2.70 -18.27
CA LYS A 310 -1.06 3.58 -17.40
C LYS A 310 -2.30 2.91 -16.82
N VAL A 311 -2.61 1.70 -17.26
CA VAL A 311 -3.83 0.97 -16.86
C VAL A 311 -3.57 0.17 -15.59
N CYS A 312 -4.38 0.41 -14.57
CA CYS A 312 -4.49 -0.49 -13.44
C CYS A 312 -5.41 -1.66 -13.84
N PHE A 313 -4.91 -2.88 -13.83
CA PHE A 313 -5.70 -4.07 -14.12
C PHE A 313 -6.29 -4.67 -12.86
N LYS A 314 -7.54 -5.10 -12.96
CA LYS A 314 -8.23 -5.83 -11.88
C LYS A 314 -9.01 -7.00 -12.42
N THR A 315 -8.76 -8.18 -11.89
CA THR A 315 -9.56 -9.36 -12.23
C THR A 315 -10.92 -9.32 -11.56
N MET A 316 -11.98 -9.65 -12.32
CA MET A 316 -13.34 -9.76 -11.80
C MET A 316 -13.59 -11.10 -11.09
N GLY A 317 -12.70 -12.07 -11.28
CA GLY A 317 -12.80 -13.42 -10.73
C GLY A 317 -13.89 -14.27 -11.40
N GLY A 318 -13.83 -15.57 -11.20
CA GLY A 318 -14.78 -16.51 -11.83
C GLY A 318 -16.24 -16.33 -11.41
N GLY A 319 -17.15 -16.86 -12.21
CA GLY A 319 -18.62 -16.81 -12.01
C GLY A 319 -19.33 -16.24 -13.24
N GLY A 320 -20.67 -16.20 -13.20
CA GLY A 320 -21.45 -15.63 -14.32
C GLY A 320 -21.21 -14.12 -14.47
N LYS A 321 -21.36 -13.59 -15.68
CA LYS A 321 -21.10 -12.18 -16.05
C LYS A 321 -21.75 -11.17 -15.12
N LYS A 322 -23.00 -11.41 -14.69
CA LYS A 322 -23.69 -10.55 -13.74
C LYS A 322 -22.95 -10.43 -12.41
N ASN A 323 -22.47 -11.54 -11.86
CA ASN A 323 -21.73 -11.53 -10.60
C ASN A 323 -20.36 -10.84 -10.75
N MET A 324 -19.70 -11.02 -11.90
CA MET A 324 -18.45 -10.32 -12.22
C MET A 324 -18.68 -8.80 -12.31
N GLN A 325 -19.74 -8.40 -13.02
CA GLN A 325 -20.12 -6.99 -13.16
C GLN A 325 -20.49 -6.38 -11.81
N ASP A 326 -21.23 -7.08 -10.96
CA ASP A 326 -21.62 -6.60 -9.63
C ASP A 326 -20.38 -6.39 -8.74
N ARG A 327 -19.42 -7.31 -8.77
CA ARG A 327 -18.14 -7.15 -8.04
C ARG A 327 -17.34 -5.96 -8.56
N ALA A 328 -17.20 -5.82 -9.88
CA ALA A 328 -16.51 -4.69 -10.49
C ALA A 328 -17.21 -3.35 -10.15
N ASN A 329 -18.54 -3.32 -10.13
CA ASN A 329 -19.32 -2.14 -9.74
C ASN A 329 -19.11 -1.78 -8.27
N GLN A 330 -19.11 -2.77 -7.36
CA GLN A 330 -18.87 -2.55 -5.93
C GLN A 330 -17.46 -2.03 -5.68
N HIS A 331 -16.46 -2.68 -6.29
CA HIS A 331 -15.07 -2.25 -6.20
C HIS A 331 -14.88 -0.82 -6.77
N PHE A 332 -15.46 -0.53 -7.93
CA PHE A 332 -15.36 0.79 -8.54
C PHE A 332 -16.04 1.88 -7.70
N ALA A 333 -17.20 1.59 -7.11
CA ALA A 333 -17.87 2.52 -6.21
C ALA A 333 -17.03 2.82 -4.96
N ALA A 334 -16.30 1.83 -4.44
CA ALA A 334 -15.34 2.01 -3.36
C ALA A 334 -14.15 2.89 -3.80
N LEU A 335 -13.60 2.64 -4.99
CA LEU A 335 -12.51 3.44 -5.56
C LEU A 335 -12.90 4.91 -5.77
N GLN A 336 -14.11 5.19 -6.25
CA GLN A 336 -14.58 6.57 -6.46
C GLN A 336 -14.67 7.38 -5.16
N GLN A 337 -14.85 6.73 -4.02
CA GLN A 337 -14.80 7.41 -2.72
C GLN A 337 -13.37 7.90 -2.39
N ILE A 338 -12.36 7.19 -2.89
CA ILE A 338 -10.95 7.45 -2.64
C ILE A 338 -10.38 8.35 -3.75
N ILE A 339 -10.65 8.00 -5.01
CA ILE A 339 -10.15 8.67 -6.22
C ILE A 339 -11.36 9.10 -7.07
N PRO A 340 -11.92 10.31 -6.87
CA PRO A 340 -13.18 10.72 -7.53
C PRO A 340 -13.14 10.70 -9.05
N ASN A 341 -11.97 10.93 -9.62
CA ASN A 341 -11.77 11.06 -11.07
C ASN A 341 -11.34 9.74 -11.73
N VAL A 342 -11.43 8.60 -10.99
CA VAL A 342 -11.10 7.30 -11.57
C VAL A 342 -12.10 6.96 -12.68
N LYS A 343 -11.56 6.57 -13.83
CA LYS A 343 -12.33 6.05 -14.96
C LYS A 343 -12.20 4.53 -15.00
N ARG A 344 -13.15 3.87 -15.62
CA ARG A 344 -13.13 2.42 -15.75
C ARG A 344 -13.50 1.95 -17.15
N LEU A 345 -13.05 0.75 -17.45
CA LEU A 345 -13.55 -0.10 -18.53
C LEU A 345 -13.69 -1.53 -18.00
N MET A 346 -14.77 -2.21 -18.36
CA MET A 346 -14.98 -3.64 -18.08
C MET A 346 -14.93 -4.40 -19.40
N LEU A 347 -14.14 -5.46 -19.45
CA LEU A 347 -13.95 -6.30 -20.61
C LEU A 347 -14.46 -7.72 -20.31
N PHE A 348 -15.39 -8.21 -21.11
CA PHE A 348 -16.00 -9.54 -20.98
C PHE A 348 -15.78 -10.39 -22.21
N ASP A 349 -15.66 -11.68 -21.99
CA ASP A 349 -15.78 -12.69 -23.04
C ASP A 349 -17.25 -12.83 -23.51
N TYR A 350 -17.48 -13.22 -24.75
CA TYR A 350 -18.86 -13.40 -25.25
C TYR A 350 -19.59 -14.58 -24.62
N ASP A 351 -18.90 -15.69 -24.35
CA ASP A 351 -19.35 -16.96 -23.73
C ASP A 351 -20.65 -17.62 -24.29
N GLY A 352 -21.34 -16.93 -25.16
CA GLY A 352 -22.36 -17.47 -26.05
C GLY A 352 -23.71 -17.85 -25.45
N SER A 353 -23.96 -17.77 -24.15
CA SER A 353 -25.14 -18.38 -23.55
C SER A 353 -25.82 -17.64 -22.39
N ASP A 354 -25.37 -16.48 -21.98
CA ASP A 354 -26.03 -15.79 -20.89
C ASP A 354 -27.11 -14.83 -21.43
N GLU A 355 -28.32 -15.40 -21.73
CA GLU A 355 -29.47 -14.62 -22.18
C GLU A 355 -29.87 -13.48 -21.23
N ALA A 356 -29.33 -13.47 -20.01
CA ALA A 356 -29.61 -12.44 -19.00
C ALA A 356 -28.62 -11.27 -19.06
N PHE A 357 -27.52 -11.39 -19.79
CA PHE A 357 -26.50 -10.35 -19.91
C PHE A 357 -26.47 -9.79 -21.33
N HIS A 358 -27.21 -8.74 -21.55
CA HIS A 358 -27.01 -7.88 -22.72
C HIS A 358 -26.34 -6.61 -22.23
N PRO A 359 -25.05 -6.37 -22.59
CA PRO A 359 -24.46 -5.07 -22.30
C PRO A 359 -25.36 -4.00 -22.94
N PRO A 360 -25.80 -2.98 -22.20
CA PRO A 360 -26.48 -1.86 -22.81
C PRO A 360 -25.58 -1.33 -23.93
N SER A 361 -26.06 -1.29 -25.15
CA SER A 361 -25.32 -0.77 -26.31
C SER A 361 -24.73 0.63 -26.08
N ASP A 362 -25.24 1.33 -25.09
CA ASP A 362 -24.94 2.71 -24.75
C ASP A 362 -24.04 2.85 -23.51
N ASN A 363 -23.52 1.77 -22.92
CA ASN A 363 -22.61 1.87 -21.78
C ASN A 363 -21.15 1.99 -22.26
N PRO A 364 -20.56 3.21 -22.28
CA PRO A 364 -19.18 3.40 -22.76
C PRO A 364 -18.14 2.68 -21.89
N ALA A 365 -18.50 2.32 -20.65
CA ALA A 365 -17.61 1.67 -19.69
C ALA A 365 -17.59 0.14 -19.82
N LEU A 366 -18.22 -0.43 -20.84
CA LEU A 366 -18.30 -1.86 -21.06
C LEU A 366 -17.90 -2.24 -22.48
N VAL A 367 -17.10 -3.30 -22.61
CA VAL A 367 -16.76 -3.95 -23.87
C VAL A 367 -16.97 -5.45 -23.69
N GLU A 368 -17.59 -6.08 -24.66
CA GLU A 368 -17.70 -7.51 -24.80
C GLU A 368 -17.02 -7.93 -26.10
N TRP A 369 -16.19 -8.98 -26.05
CA TRP A 369 -15.60 -9.54 -27.25
C TRP A 369 -16.71 -10.11 -28.17
N LYS A 370 -16.52 -10.03 -29.49
CA LYS A 370 -17.45 -10.66 -30.43
C LYS A 370 -17.23 -12.16 -30.55
N ARG A 371 -16.04 -12.64 -30.16
CA ARG A 371 -15.69 -14.06 -30.14
C ARG A 371 -15.86 -14.63 -28.74
N LYS A 372 -16.07 -15.95 -28.65
CA LYS A 372 -16.40 -16.65 -27.43
C LYS A 372 -15.52 -16.30 -26.24
N ASN A 373 -14.20 -16.28 -26.44
CA ASN A 373 -13.24 -15.83 -25.45
C ASN A 373 -12.04 -15.14 -26.12
N ILE A 374 -11.23 -14.44 -25.32
CA ILE A 374 -10.07 -13.68 -25.82
C ILE A 374 -9.08 -14.58 -26.56
N GLU A 375 -8.94 -15.87 -26.18
CA GLU A 375 -8.05 -16.81 -26.83
C GLU A 375 -8.50 -17.12 -28.27
N ASN A 376 -9.77 -16.90 -28.64
CA ASN A 376 -10.21 -17.06 -30.02
C ASN A 376 -9.49 -16.11 -31.01
N TYR A 377 -8.93 -15.02 -30.52
CA TYR A 377 -8.12 -14.12 -31.33
C TYR A 377 -6.68 -14.60 -31.52
N LEU A 378 -6.26 -15.66 -30.79
CA LEU A 378 -4.97 -16.34 -30.95
C LEU A 378 -5.03 -17.51 -31.96
N LEU A 379 -6.18 -17.73 -32.61
CA LEU A 379 -6.36 -18.76 -33.62
C LEU A 379 -5.69 -18.38 -34.96
N VAL A 380 -4.41 -18.07 -34.93
CA VAL A 380 -3.58 -17.65 -36.06
C VAL A 380 -2.37 -18.58 -36.17
N PRO A 381 -2.39 -19.55 -37.12
CA PRO A 381 -1.36 -20.58 -37.25
C PRO A 381 0.07 -20.02 -37.31
N ASP A 382 0.28 -18.95 -38.08
CA ASP A 382 1.62 -18.39 -38.30
C ASP A 382 2.18 -17.72 -37.06
N ALA A 383 1.33 -17.15 -36.20
CA ALA A 383 1.76 -16.66 -34.88
C ALA A 383 2.24 -17.80 -33.98
N TRP A 384 1.56 -18.93 -33.98
CA TRP A 384 1.99 -20.13 -33.25
C TRP A 384 3.32 -20.66 -33.76
N LYS A 385 3.49 -20.72 -35.10
CA LYS A 385 4.77 -21.15 -35.70
C LYS A 385 5.92 -20.23 -35.29
N ARG A 386 5.73 -18.91 -35.31
CA ARG A 386 6.75 -17.96 -34.88
C ARG A 386 7.05 -18.05 -33.40
N ALA A 387 6.03 -18.22 -32.57
CA ALA A 387 6.19 -18.41 -31.14
C ALA A 387 6.97 -19.70 -30.83
N ALA A 388 6.70 -20.79 -31.54
CA ALA A 388 7.38 -22.06 -31.37
C ALA A 388 8.86 -22.01 -31.81
N CYS A 389 9.20 -21.23 -32.83
CA CYS A 389 10.57 -21.11 -33.31
C CYS A 389 11.53 -20.37 -32.32
N ARG A 390 11.02 -19.58 -31.41
CA ARG A 390 11.85 -18.80 -30.47
C ARG A 390 12.53 -19.62 -29.37
N PRO A 391 11.85 -20.59 -28.71
CA PRO A 391 12.43 -21.39 -27.63
C PRO A 391 13.09 -22.70 -28.11
N LEU A 392 12.83 -23.16 -29.34
CA LEU A 392 13.27 -24.46 -29.83
C LEU A 392 14.61 -24.42 -30.56
N GLY A 393 15.49 -25.35 -30.28
CA GLY A 393 16.66 -25.60 -31.12
C GLY A 393 16.26 -26.22 -32.47
N ASP A 394 17.10 -26.04 -33.51
CA ASP A 394 16.78 -26.37 -34.92
C ASP A 394 16.23 -27.79 -35.19
N LEU A 395 16.53 -28.76 -34.34
CA LEU A 395 16.13 -30.16 -34.49
C LEU A 395 14.63 -30.45 -34.25
N PHE A 396 14.00 -29.68 -33.35
CA PHE A 396 12.60 -29.91 -32.94
C PHE A 396 11.59 -28.96 -33.60
N VAL A 397 12.10 -27.90 -34.24
CA VAL A 397 11.26 -26.88 -34.89
C VAL A 397 10.37 -27.47 -35.98
N GLN A 398 10.90 -28.36 -36.80
CA GLN A 398 10.15 -28.92 -37.93
C GLN A 398 8.94 -29.75 -37.49
N ASP A 399 9.09 -30.58 -36.45
CA ASP A 399 8.01 -31.40 -35.92
C ASP A 399 6.92 -30.54 -35.27
N ALA A 400 7.32 -29.49 -34.57
CA ALA A 400 6.39 -28.52 -33.97
C ALA A 400 5.61 -27.74 -35.05
N LEU A 401 6.28 -27.26 -36.10
CA LEU A 401 5.62 -26.58 -37.21
C LEU A 401 4.62 -27.45 -37.94
N GLN A 402 4.96 -28.74 -38.15
CA GLN A 402 4.07 -29.72 -38.75
C GLN A 402 2.86 -29.99 -37.84
N SER A 403 3.06 -30.21 -36.56
CA SER A 403 2.00 -30.40 -35.57
C SER A 403 1.03 -29.24 -35.51
N ILE A 404 1.53 -27.99 -35.53
CA ILE A 404 0.68 -26.78 -35.58
C ILE A 404 -0.17 -26.77 -36.83
N THR A 405 0.41 -27.07 -38.01
CA THR A 405 -0.31 -27.11 -39.28
C THR A 405 -1.43 -28.15 -39.29
N ILE A 406 -1.11 -29.40 -38.88
CA ILE A 406 -2.07 -30.50 -38.77
C ILE A 406 -3.21 -30.17 -37.80
N PHE A 407 -2.89 -29.51 -36.67
CA PHE A 407 -3.90 -29.13 -35.70
C PHE A 407 -4.93 -28.13 -36.28
N PHE A 408 -4.46 -27.03 -36.89
CA PHE A 408 -5.36 -26.04 -37.45
C PHE A 408 -6.18 -26.53 -38.64
N GLU A 409 -5.56 -27.33 -39.52
CA GLU A 409 -6.28 -28.01 -40.62
C GLU A 409 -7.32 -29.00 -40.11
N GLY A 410 -6.97 -29.82 -39.12
CA GLY A 410 -7.87 -30.78 -38.51
C GLY A 410 -9.08 -30.18 -37.80
N GLN A 411 -8.96 -28.95 -37.30
CA GLN A 411 -10.04 -28.18 -36.70
C GLN A 411 -10.80 -27.29 -37.71
N ASN A 412 -10.48 -27.34 -39.01
CA ASN A 412 -10.99 -26.44 -40.05
C ASN A 412 -10.77 -24.94 -39.74
N LEU A 413 -9.73 -24.61 -38.99
CA LEU A 413 -9.36 -23.23 -38.61
C LEU A 413 -8.38 -22.63 -39.61
N THR A 414 -8.77 -22.69 -40.87
CA THR A 414 -8.00 -22.11 -41.99
C THR A 414 -8.64 -20.82 -42.47
N LEU A 415 -7.84 -19.92 -42.96
CA LEU A 415 -8.32 -18.62 -43.44
C LEU A 415 -9.19 -18.80 -44.71
N PRO A 416 -10.45 -18.33 -44.71
CA PRO A 416 -11.32 -18.43 -45.91
C PRO A 416 -10.74 -17.60 -47.08
N LEU A 417 -11.01 -18.04 -48.28
CA LEU A 417 -10.55 -17.41 -49.49
C LEU A 417 -10.96 -15.89 -49.55
N GLY A 418 -10.01 -15.01 -49.74
CA GLY A 418 -10.25 -13.57 -49.81
C GLY A 418 -10.43 -12.87 -48.48
N LYS A 419 -10.26 -13.56 -47.35
CA LYS A 419 -10.23 -12.98 -45.99
C LYS A 419 -8.80 -12.84 -45.50
N THR A 420 -8.59 -11.94 -44.54
CA THR A 420 -7.35 -11.78 -43.79
C THR A 420 -7.62 -12.07 -42.31
N TRP A 421 -6.59 -12.36 -41.54
CA TRP A 421 -6.75 -12.55 -40.09
C TRP A 421 -7.37 -11.34 -39.38
N ARG A 422 -7.14 -10.16 -39.91
CA ARG A 422 -7.67 -8.90 -39.40
C ARG A 422 -9.19 -8.78 -39.55
N ASN A 423 -9.78 -9.39 -40.55
CA ASN A 423 -11.21 -9.26 -40.88
C ASN A 423 -11.94 -10.58 -41.05
N VAL A 424 -11.41 -11.66 -40.51
CA VAL A 424 -12.08 -12.97 -40.55
C VAL A 424 -13.24 -13.01 -39.54
N ASP A 425 -14.44 -13.13 -40.05
CA ASP A 425 -15.72 -13.17 -39.34
C ASP A 425 -16.49 -14.49 -39.56
N ALA A 426 -15.78 -15.57 -39.88
CA ALA A 426 -16.40 -16.87 -40.04
C ALA A 426 -16.83 -17.45 -38.69
N ASN A 427 -18.06 -17.94 -38.62
CA ASN A 427 -18.70 -18.50 -37.41
C ASN A 427 -17.81 -19.44 -36.60
N ILE A 428 -16.94 -20.22 -37.26
CA ILE A 428 -16.07 -21.15 -36.53
C ILE A 428 -15.10 -20.45 -35.62
N PHE A 429 -14.59 -19.24 -35.98
CA PHE A 429 -13.68 -18.45 -35.14
C PHE A 429 -14.41 -17.76 -33.99
N GLU A 430 -15.74 -17.58 -34.11
CA GLU A 430 -16.56 -16.93 -33.08
C GLU A 430 -17.01 -17.92 -32.02
N ILE A 431 -17.46 -19.13 -32.40
CA ILE A 431 -18.14 -20.09 -31.52
C ILE A 431 -17.24 -21.15 -30.91
N VAL A 432 -16.09 -21.47 -31.55
CA VAL A 432 -15.14 -22.46 -31.02
C VAL A 432 -14.61 -21.97 -29.65
N ASP A 433 -14.39 -22.92 -28.75
CA ASP A 433 -13.78 -22.59 -27.45
C ASP A 433 -12.25 -22.54 -27.60
N GLY A 434 -11.73 -21.35 -27.94
CA GLY A 434 -10.31 -21.13 -28.18
C GLY A 434 -9.45 -21.46 -26.96
N LYS A 435 -9.93 -21.12 -25.78
CA LYS A 435 -9.27 -21.41 -24.52
C LYS A 435 -9.05 -22.90 -24.31
N ARG A 436 -10.12 -23.70 -24.55
CA ARG A 436 -10.09 -25.13 -24.39
C ARG A 436 -9.22 -25.83 -25.44
N ILE A 437 -9.38 -25.47 -26.73
CA ILE A 437 -8.66 -26.17 -27.81
C ILE A 437 -7.19 -25.80 -27.91
N LEU A 438 -6.83 -24.55 -27.51
CA LEU A 438 -5.45 -24.09 -27.57
C LEU A 438 -4.65 -24.46 -26.32
N PHE A 439 -5.26 -24.42 -25.11
CA PHE A 439 -4.50 -24.46 -23.86
C PHE A 439 -4.99 -25.47 -22.80
N GLU A 440 -6.29 -25.71 -22.64
CA GLU A 440 -6.81 -26.36 -21.43
C GLU A 440 -7.19 -27.83 -21.58
N ASN A 441 -7.30 -28.36 -22.79
CA ASN A 441 -7.64 -29.76 -23.02
C ASN A 441 -6.38 -30.63 -23.14
N ASN A 442 -6.45 -31.88 -22.74
CA ASN A 442 -5.38 -32.88 -22.96
C ASN A 442 -5.00 -33.04 -24.43
N ASN A 443 -5.92 -32.73 -25.35
CA ASN A 443 -5.69 -32.68 -26.78
C ASN A 443 -5.55 -31.29 -27.35
N SER A 444 -5.27 -30.29 -26.48
CA SER A 444 -5.02 -28.91 -26.92
C SER A 444 -3.72 -28.83 -27.71
N LEU A 445 -3.60 -27.79 -28.52
CA LEU A 445 -2.39 -27.53 -29.29
C LEU A 445 -1.17 -27.43 -28.36
N PHE A 446 -1.28 -26.70 -27.27
CA PHE A 446 -0.22 -26.57 -26.26
C PHE A 446 0.21 -27.93 -25.69
N HIS A 447 -0.74 -28.80 -25.33
CA HIS A 447 -0.46 -30.13 -24.80
C HIS A 447 0.21 -31.02 -25.85
N THR A 448 -0.26 -30.95 -27.08
CA THR A 448 0.32 -31.69 -28.21
C THR A 448 1.77 -31.32 -28.46
N LEU A 449 2.07 -30.03 -28.46
CA LEU A 449 3.43 -29.53 -28.64
C LEU A 449 4.33 -29.93 -27.47
N ARG A 450 3.83 -29.88 -26.25
CA ARG A 450 4.57 -30.24 -25.03
C ARG A 450 4.83 -31.74 -24.89
N GLN A 451 3.99 -32.60 -25.51
CA GLN A 451 4.28 -34.03 -25.57
C GLN A 451 5.46 -34.34 -26.48
N GLY A 452 5.67 -33.57 -27.53
CA GLY A 452 6.85 -33.67 -28.39
C GLY A 452 8.14 -33.13 -27.71
N ASP A 453 8.02 -32.04 -26.98
CA ASP A 453 9.12 -31.44 -26.20
C ASP A 453 8.59 -30.85 -24.89
N PRO A 454 8.87 -31.46 -23.72
CA PRO A 454 8.45 -30.96 -22.41
C PRO A 454 8.98 -29.59 -22.03
N SER A 455 10.04 -29.11 -22.67
CA SER A 455 10.65 -27.79 -22.42
C SER A 455 9.89 -26.64 -23.09
N ILE A 456 8.88 -26.93 -23.91
CA ILE A 456 8.07 -25.89 -24.57
C ILE A 456 7.20 -25.16 -23.55
N GLU A 457 7.48 -23.88 -23.37
CA GLU A 457 6.66 -22.93 -22.59
C GLU A 457 5.95 -21.94 -23.54
N LEU A 458 5.05 -22.44 -24.38
CA LEU A 458 4.22 -21.63 -25.25
C LEU A 458 2.94 -21.21 -24.49
N ILE A 459 3.05 -20.18 -23.67
CA ILE A 459 1.92 -19.61 -22.97
C ILE A 459 1.20 -18.55 -23.85
N ARG A 460 0.02 -18.13 -23.43
CA ARG A 460 -0.87 -17.25 -24.19
C ARG A 460 -0.19 -15.98 -24.68
N GLU A 461 0.53 -15.29 -23.79
CA GLU A 461 1.24 -14.07 -24.09
C GLU A 461 2.38 -14.23 -25.11
N ASN A 462 3.01 -15.39 -25.16
CA ASN A 462 4.06 -15.66 -26.16
C ASN A 462 3.48 -15.71 -27.57
N VAL A 463 2.32 -16.34 -27.72
CA VAL A 463 1.60 -16.41 -29.01
C VAL A 463 1.10 -15.00 -29.38
N ALA A 464 0.51 -14.29 -28.45
CA ALA A 464 0.04 -12.91 -28.64
C ALA A 464 1.17 -11.98 -29.08
N ALA A 465 2.34 -12.06 -28.43
CA ALA A 465 3.53 -11.27 -28.78
C ALA A 465 4.17 -11.66 -30.11
N ALA A 466 3.88 -12.86 -30.63
CA ALA A 466 4.37 -13.32 -31.92
C ALA A 466 3.44 -12.96 -33.09
N MET A 467 2.28 -12.35 -32.85
CA MET A 467 1.36 -11.89 -33.88
C MET A 467 1.86 -10.61 -34.54
N ASP A 468 1.86 -10.61 -35.85
CA ASP A 468 2.07 -9.39 -36.62
C ASP A 468 0.83 -8.49 -36.56
N ARG A 469 1.02 -7.20 -36.74
CA ARG A 469 -0.07 -6.22 -36.67
C ARG A 469 -1.27 -6.54 -37.57
N GLU A 470 -1.01 -7.09 -38.76
CA GLU A 470 -2.05 -7.45 -39.73
C GLU A 470 -2.77 -8.77 -39.39
N GLU A 471 -2.23 -9.54 -38.46
CA GLU A 471 -2.84 -10.76 -37.95
C GLU A 471 -3.73 -10.53 -36.73
N ILE A 472 -3.56 -9.39 -36.07
CA ILE A 472 -4.43 -8.98 -34.95
C ILE A 472 -5.78 -8.55 -35.52
N HIS A 473 -6.85 -9.16 -35.03
CA HIS A 473 -8.21 -8.90 -35.51
C HIS A 473 -8.65 -7.45 -35.26
N ALA A 474 -9.55 -6.94 -36.11
CA ALA A 474 -10.08 -5.59 -36.03
C ALA A 474 -10.69 -5.25 -34.65
N ASP A 475 -11.39 -6.20 -34.03
CA ASP A 475 -12.00 -6.02 -32.71
C ASP A 475 -10.96 -5.64 -31.63
N VAL A 476 -9.76 -6.25 -31.68
CA VAL A 476 -8.67 -5.95 -30.76
C VAL A 476 -8.14 -4.52 -31.02
N HIS A 477 -8.02 -4.13 -32.28
CA HIS A 477 -7.63 -2.74 -32.62
C HIS A 477 -8.70 -1.74 -32.16
N GLU A 478 -9.98 -2.04 -32.35
CA GLU A 478 -11.10 -1.20 -31.88
C GLU A 478 -11.07 -1.05 -30.34
N PHE A 479 -10.79 -2.15 -29.63
CA PHE A 479 -10.61 -2.11 -28.18
C PHE A 479 -9.49 -1.16 -27.76
N PHE A 480 -8.31 -1.25 -28.39
CA PHE A 480 -7.19 -0.36 -28.05
C PHE A 480 -7.46 1.10 -28.41
N ILE A 481 -8.17 1.37 -29.50
CA ILE A 481 -8.61 2.74 -29.85
C ILE A 481 -9.54 3.27 -28.76
N LYS A 482 -10.55 2.49 -28.35
CA LYS A 482 -11.46 2.86 -27.26
C LYS A 482 -10.73 3.10 -25.95
N LEU A 483 -9.80 2.20 -25.58
CA LEU A 483 -8.98 2.32 -24.38
C LEU A 483 -8.17 3.63 -24.40
N THR A 484 -7.47 3.90 -25.48
CA THR A 484 -6.68 5.13 -25.67
C THR A 484 -7.53 6.37 -25.55
N THR A 485 -8.70 6.38 -26.19
CA THR A 485 -9.64 7.52 -26.11
C THR A 485 -10.07 7.76 -24.66
N LEU A 486 -10.47 6.72 -23.92
CA LEU A 486 -10.92 6.86 -22.53
C LEU A 486 -9.82 7.33 -21.57
N ILE A 487 -8.56 6.93 -21.83
CA ILE A 487 -7.41 7.37 -21.02
C ILE A 487 -7.05 8.83 -21.34
N THR A 488 -7.11 9.21 -22.61
CA THR A 488 -6.66 10.55 -23.07
C THR A 488 -7.71 11.64 -22.95
N ASP A 489 -9.00 11.30 -22.92
CA ASP A 489 -10.07 12.25 -22.67
C ASP A 489 -9.84 12.97 -21.34
N LYS A 490 -9.49 14.25 -21.42
CA LYS A 490 -9.42 15.13 -20.25
C LYS A 490 -10.84 15.26 -19.68
N ILE A 491 -10.96 15.07 -18.39
CA ILE A 491 -12.17 15.47 -17.64
C ILE A 491 -12.21 17.00 -17.75
N GLU A 492 -13.19 17.53 -18.51
CA GLU A 492 -13.53 18.96 -18.46
C GLU A 492 -14.09 19.38 -17.10
#